data_84d23effa4ee8f5eba421e9227795140
#
_entry.id   84d23effa4ee8f5eba421e9227795140
#
_cell.length_a   1.000
_cell.length_b   1.000
_cell.length_c   1.000
_cell.angle_alpha   90.00
_cell.angle_beta   90.00
_cell.angle_gamma   90.00
#
_symmetry.space_group_name_H-M   'P 1'
#
loop_
_entity.id
_entity.type
_entity.pdbx_description
1 polymer ?
#
loop_
_entity_poly.entity_id
_entity_poly.type
_entity_poly.pdbx_seq_one_letter_code
_entity_poly.pdbx_strand_id
1 'polypeptide(L)'
;VNDLTPDSGNEVRNADTLEKFFEGTDVEIARYESHPGRVSIVVTVPGDPEKEPLTLMGHTDVVPVDEPKWTKPPFDALIEDGKLYGRGAVDMLFITASMAAVTRKIAQEGNPGGTLAFVGMADEEARGGLGVKFMSEQHPDAFSWKNCLSETGGSHLPGALGFNVGEKGAGQRRLHVHGDAGHGSTPYGKDFAILKIGEVA
;
A
#
# COMPACT_ATOMS: atom_id res chain seq x y z
N VAL A 1 -0.97 -7.97 8.21
CA VAL A 1 -1.27 -6.70 8.91
C VAL A 1 0.03 -5.98 9.20
N ASN A 2 0.08 -4.70 8.88
CA ASN A 2 1.20 -3.81 9.14
C ASN A 2 0.84 -2.92 10.35
N ASP A 3 1.54 -3.09 11.47
CA ASP A 3 1.32 -2.34 12.71
C ASP A 3 2.34 -1.22 12.95
N LEU A 4 3.02 -0.80 11.88
CA LEU A 4 4.06 0.22 11.84
C LEU A 4 5.42 -0.24 12.40
N THR A 5 5.58 -1.52 12.72
CA THR A 5 6.87 -2.09 13.11
C THR A 5 7.51 -2.84 11.93
N PRO A 6 8.85 -2.88 11.83
CA PRO A 6 9.51 -3.60 10.75
C PRO A 6 9.19 -5.11 10.73
N ASP A 7 8.97 -5.70 11.89
CA ASP A 7 8.71 -7.14 12.06
C ASP A 7 7.24 -7.53 11.80
N SER A 8 6.37 -6.56 11.51
CA SER A 8 4.97 -6.78 11.12
C SER A 8 4.81 -6.83 9.59
N GLY A 9 3.58 -6.96 9.10
CA GLY A 9 3.26 -7.00 7.67
C GLY A 9 3.30 -8.42 7.13
N ASN A 10 4.47 -8.99 6.92
CA ASN A 10 4.66 -10.34 6.40
C ASN A 10 4.10 -10.52 4.97
N GLU A 11 4.40 -9.57 4.11
CA GLU A 11 3.93 -9.50 2.71
C GLU A 11 4.49 -10.63 1.84
N VAL A 12 5.48 -11.36 2.32
CA VAL A 12 5.99 -12.58 1.68
C VAL A 12 4.85 -13.56 1.36
N ARG A 13 3.82 -13.67 2.22
CA ARG A 13 2.65 -14.52 2.01
C ARG A 13 1.81 -14.08 0.80
N ASN A 14 1.71 -12.77 0.59
CA ASN A 14 1.02 -12.20 -0.56
C ASN A 14 1.86 -12.37 -1.83
N ALA A 15 3.18 -12.20 -1.74
CA ALA A 15 4.11 -12.49 -2.83
C ALA A 15 4.02 -13.95 -3.27
N ASP A 16 3.99 -14.92 -2.33
CA ASP A 16 3.81 -16.35 -2.63
C ASP A 16 2.47 -16.62 -3.34
N THR A 17 1.41 -15.96 -2.89
CA THR A 17 0.07 -16.09 -3.50
C THR A 17 0.04 -15.52 -4.91
N LEU A 18 0.66 -14.36 -5.13
CA LEU A 18 0.76 -13.72 -6.44
C LEU A 18 1.63 -14.53 -7.40
N GLU A 19 2.79 -15.01 -6.95
CA GLU A 19 3.66 -15.86 -7.77
C GLU A 19 2.91 -17.12 -8.24
N LYS A 20 2.23 -17.81 -7.33
CA LYS A 20 1.38 -18.94 -7.67
C LYS A 20 0.24 -18.56 -8.63
N PHE A 21 -0.34 -17.37 -8.48
CA PHE A 21 -1.39 -16.89 -9.39
C PHE A 21 -0.88 -16.71 -10.81
N PHE A 22 0.39 -16.36 -11.00
CA PHE A 22 1.00 -16.21 -12.32
C PHE A 22 1.60 -17.50 -12.90
N GLU A 23 1.56 -18.63 -12.18
CA GLU A 23 2.00 -19.92 -12.72
C GLU A 23 1.34 -20.25 -14.06
N GLY A 24 2.14 -20.76 -15.00
CA GLY A 24 1.68 -21.12 -16.35
C GLY A 24 1.46 -19.94 -17.30
N THR A 25 1.98 -18.77 -16.96
CA THR A 25 2.05 -17.60 -17.85
C THR A 25 3.49 -17.28 -18.19
N ASP A 26 3.71 -16.62 -19.34
CA ASP A 26 5.04 -16.21 -19.79
C ASP A 26 5.34 -14.80 -19.24
N VAL A 27 5.73 -14.75 -17.96
CA VAL A 27 6.08 -13.52 -17.23
C VAL A 27 7.42 -13.67 -16.51
N GLU A 28 8.11 -12.58 -16.32
CA GLU A 28 9.27 -12.50 -15.45
C GLU A 28 8.85 -12.10 -14.05
N ILE A 29 9.28 -12.82 -13.01
CA ILE A 29 8.94 -12.53 -11.62
C ILE A 29 10.23 -12.25 -10.84
N ALA A 30 10.24 -11.12 -10.13
CA ALA A 30 11.31 -10.73 -9.22
C ALA A 30 10.74 -10.38 -7.84
N ARG A 31 11.47 -10.75 -6.79
CA ARG A 31 11.11 -10.49 -5.40
C ARG A 31 12.18 -9.62 -4.75
N TYR A 32 11.75 -8.63 -4.03
CA TYR A 32 12.63 -7.66 -3.35
C TYR A 32 12.27 -7.62 -1.87
N GLU A 33 13.15 -8.16 -1.06
CA GLU A 33 12.97 -8.24 0.39
C GLU A 33 13.79 -7.16 1.09
N SER A 34 13.12 -6.19 1.67
CA SER A 34 13.76 -5.06 2.37
C SER A 34 14.06 -5.37 3.84
N HIS A 35 13.28 -6.25 4.45
CA HIS A 35 13.40 -6.76 5.81
C HIS A 35 12.75 -8.15 5.84
N PRO A 36 13.14 -9.08 6.72
CA PRO A 36 12.57 -10.41 6.74
C PRO A 36 11.04 -10.41 6.70
N GLY A 37 10.47 -11.06 5.67
CA GLY A 37 9.04 -11.12 5.42
C GLY A 37 8.42 -9.89 4.73
N ARG A 38 9.14 -8.78 4.57
CA ARG A 38 8.67 -7.55 3.92
C ARG A 38 9.06 -7.58 2.44
N VAL A 39 8.27 -8.27 1.63
CA VAL A 39 8.56 -8.58 0.23
C VAL A 39 7.67 -7.77 -0.71
N SER A 40 8.29 -6.98 -1.59
CA SER A 40 7.65 -6.46 -2.79
C SER A 40 7.88 -7.43 -3.95
N ILE A 41 6.86 -7.67 -4.78
CA ILE A 41 6.94 -8.52 -5.95
C ILE A 41 6.73 -7.70 -7.21
N VAL A 42 7.55 -7.94 -8.23
CA VAL A 42 7.42 -7.35 -9.57
C VAL A 42 7.17 -8.46 -10.56
N VAL A 43 6.12 -8.35 -11.33
CA VAL A 43 5.74 -9.28 -12.41
C VAL A 43 5.75 -8.51 -13.71
N THR A 44 6.64 -8.89 -14.62
CA THR A 44 6.84 -8.19 -15.90
C THR A 44 6.33 -9.05 -17.06
N VAL A 45 5.48 -8.45 -17.88
CA VAL A 45 5.10 -8.95 -19.20
C VAL A 45 5.94 -8.18 -20.22
N PRO A 46 6.94 -8.81 -20.85
CA PRO A 46 7.77 -8.14 -21.85
C PRO A 46 6.94 -7.65 -23.03
N GLY A 47 7.22 -6.44 -23.49
CA GLY A 47 6.58 -5.80 -24.64
C GLY A 47 7.59 -5.15 -25.56
N ASP A 48 7.08 -4.38 -26.52
CA ASP A 48 7.90 -3.63 -27.46
C ASP A 48 8.72 -2.54 -26.71
N PRO A 49 10.06 -2.60 -26.73
CA PRO A 49 10.91 -1.66 -26.01
C PRO A 49 10.85 -0.23 -26.56
N GLU A 50 10.35 -0.05 -27.80
CA GLU A 50 10.18 1.27 -28.41
C GLU A 50 8.89 1.97 -27.93
N LYS A 51 8.02 1.25 -27.22
CA LYS A 51 6.78 1.78 -26.67
C LYS A 51 6.91 2.11 -25.19
N GLU A 52 6.12 3.09 -24.78
CA GLU A 52 6.08 3.50 -23.37
C GLU A 52 5.63 2.34 -22.48
N PRO A 53 6.39 2.04 -21.41
CA PRO A 53 6.00 1.05 -20.43
C PRO A 53 4.86 1.55 -19.54
N LEU A 54 4.10 0.62 -18.97
CA LEU A 54 3.07 0.88 -17.97
C LEU A 54 3.34 0.05 -16.71
N THR A 55 3.26 0.68 -15.56
CA THR A 55 3.31 0.00 -14.26
C THR A 55 1.95 0.08 -13.57
N LEU A 56 1.45 -1.07 -13.14
CA LEU A 56 0.28 -1.21 -12.27
C LEU A 56 0.79 -1.53 -10.86
N MET A 57 0.67 -0.59 -9.93
CA MET A 57 1.24 -0.72 -8.59
C MET A 57 0.16 -0.69 -7.53
N GLY A 58 0.04 -1.77 -6.77
CA GLY A 58 -0.83 -1.85 -5.62
C GLY A 58 -0.09 -2.36 -4.40
N HIS A 59 -0.48 -1.88 -3.20
CA HIS A 59 0.11 -2.42 -1.99
C HIS A 59 -0.56 -3.72 -1.54
N THR A 60 0.17 -4.47 -0.72
CA THR A 60 -0.23 -5.80 -0.27
C THR A 60 -0.38 -5.91 1.24
N ASP A 61 0.04 -4.90 1.98
CA ASP A 61 -0.19 -4.77 3.41
C ASP A 61 -1.56 -4.14 3.71
N VAL A 62 -1.97 -4.21 4.96
CA VAL A 62 -3.21 -3.64 5.47
C VAL A 62 -3.02 -3.17 6.91
N VAL A 63 -3.73 -2.11 7.32
CA VAL A 63 -3.69 -1.60 8.70
C VAL A 63 -4.33 -2.58 9.69
N PRO A 64 -4.01 -2.48 11.00
CA PRO A 64 -4.63 -3.25 12.07
C PRO A 64 -6.15 -3.02 12.15
N VAL A 65 -6.81 -3.91 12.86
CA VAL A 65 -8.24 -3.84 13.16
C VAL A 65 -8.48 -3.76 14.66
N ASP A 66 -9.55 -3.08 15.03
CA ASP A 66 -10.15 -3.15 16.37
C ASP A 66 -11.34 -4.11 16.26
N GLU A 67 -11.08 -5.41 16.43
CA GLU A 67 -12.05 -6.47 16.18
C GLU A 67 -13.42 -6.25 16.86
N PRO A 68 -13.51 -5.76 18.11
CA PRO A 68 -14.80 -5.48 18.73
C PRO A 68 -15.68 -4.48 17.98
N LYS A 69 -15.11 -3.65 17.11
CA LYS A 69 -15.85 -2.70 16.27
C LYS A 69 -16.29 -3.25 14.92
N TRP A 70 -15.91 -4.49 14.61
CA TRP A 70 -16.28 -5.11 13.34
C TRP A 70 -17.56 -5.93 13.50
N THR A 71 -18.50 -5.77 12.57
CA THR A 71 -19.75 -6.55 12.54
C THR A 71 -19.62 -7.86 11.80
N LYS A 72 -18.55 -8.05 11.04
CA LYS A 72 -18.20 -9.25 10.27
C LYS A 72 -16.74 -9.60 10.56
N PRO A 73 -16.32 -10.87 10.44
CA PRO A 73 -14.91 -11.24 10.63
C PRO A 73 -14.01 -10.48 9.67
N PRO A 74 -12.99 -9.73 10.17
CA PRO A 74 -12.22 -8.82 9.32
C PRO A 74 -11.23 -9.51 8.37
N PHE A 75 -10.89 -10.79 8.60
CA PHE A 75 -9.87 -11.51 7.83
C PHE A 75 -10.37 -12.79 7.14
N ASP A 76 -11.67 -13.06 7.18
CA ASP A 76 -12.25 -14.28 6.63
C ASP A 76 -12.65 -14.15 5.15
N ALA A 77 -12.52 -12.95 4.57
CA ALA A 77 -12.97 -12.65 3.21
C ALA A 77 -14.44 -13.10 2.96
N LEU A 78 -15.32 -12.84 3.92
CA LEU A 78 -16.72 -13.26 3.87
C LEU A 78 -17.41 -12.64 2.65
N ILE A 79 -18.06 -13.49 1.86
CA ILE A 79 -18.93 -13.06 0.77
C ILE A 79 -20.38 -13.27 1.20
N GLU A 80 -21.16 -12.19 1.29
CA GLU A 80 -22.56 -12.22 1.68
C GLU A 80 -23.33 -11.17 0.85
N ASP A 81 -24.48 -11.53 0.31
CA ASP A 81 -25.31 -10.66 -0.54
C ASP A 81 -24.55 -9.98 -1.68
N GLY A 82 -23.61 -10.68 -2.30
CA GLY A 82 -22.78 -10.18 -3.41
C GLY A 82 -21.72 -9.15 -3.00
N LYS A 83 -21.46 -9.00 -1.70
CA LYS A 83 -20.43 -8.10 -1.15
C LYS A 83 -19.33 -8.90 -0.47
N LEU A 84 -18.09 -8.48 -0.68
CA LEU A 84 -16.92 -8.99 0.01
C LEU A 84 -16.63 -8.12 1.24
N TYR A 85 -16.59 -8.74 2.41
CA TYR A 85 -16.27 -8.08 3.68
C TYR A 85 -14.87 -8.47 4.14
N GLY A 86 -14.05 -7.48 4.52
CA GLY A 86 -12.74 -7.74 5.09
C GLY A 86 -11.84 -6.52 5.12
N ARG A 87 -10.84 -6.52 5.99
CA ARG A 87 -9.75 -5.54 5.98
C ARG A 87 -8.96 -5.71 4.69
N GLY A 88 -8.71 -4.58 3.97
CA GLY A 88 -8.09 -4.61 2.65
C GLY A 88 -9.06 -4.83 1.48
N ALA A 89 -10.35 -5.16 1.74
CA ALA A 89 -11.33 -5.34 0.68
C ALA A 89 -11.62 -4.06 -0.12
N VAL A 90 -11.34 -2.89 0.42
CA VAL A 90 -11.44 -1.60 -0.27
C VAL A 90 -10.05 -1.00 -0.46
N ASP A 91 -9.25 -0.95 0.58
CA ASP A 91 -7.92 -0.39 0.60
C ASP A 91 -6.89 -1.51 0.86
N MET A 92 -6.15 -1.90 -0.19
CA MET A 92 -6.52 -1.80 -1.62
C MET A 92 -6.43 -3.17 -2.31
N LEU A 93 -6.53 -4.27 -1.52
CA LEU A 93 -6.28 -5.63 -2.07
C LEU A 93 -7.20 -5.99 -3.26
N PHE A 94 -8.41 -5.40 -3.34
CA PHE A 94 -9.27 -5.65 -4.49
C PHE A 94 -8.71 -5.01 -5.78
N ILE A 95 -8.12 -3.82 -5.67
CA ILE A 95 -7.46 -3.15 -6.81
C ILE A 95 -6.19 -3.93 -7.17
N THR A 96 -5.36 -4.27 -6.18
CA THR A 96 -4.15 -5.09 -6.36
C THR A 96 -4.47 -6.41 -7.07
N ALA A 97 -5.51 -7.12 -6.63
CA ALA A 97 -5.95 -8.36 -7.27
C ALA A 97 -6.50 -8.12 -8.70
N SER A 98 -7.21 -7.01 -8.92
CA SER A 98 -7.71 -6.65 -10.25
C SER A 98 -6.55 -6.33 -11.21
N MET A 99 -5.53 -5.60 -10.76
CA MET A 99 -4.32 -5.32 -11.52
C MET A 99 -3.56 -6.62 -11.87
N ALA A 100 -3.41 -7.53 -10.91
CA ALA A 100 -2.80 -8.83 -11.14
C ALA A 100 -3.61 -9.65 -12.17
N ALA A 101 -4.94 -9.65 -12.08
CA ALA A 101 -5.80 -10.39 -13.02
C ALA A 101 -5.71 -9.82 -14.45
N VAL A 102 -5.67 -8.50 -14.59
CA VAL A 102 -5.48 -7.84 -15.89
C VAL A 102 -4.10 -8.17 -16.46
N THR A 103 -3.06 -8.09 -15.65
CA THR A 103 -1.68 -8.44 -16.06
C THR A 103 -1.60 -9.88 -16.53
N ARG A 104 -2.18 -10.82 -15.78
CA ARG A 104 -2.23 -12.23 -16.17
C ARG A 104 -2.95 -12.44 -17.50
N LYS A 105 -4.09 -11.79 -17.69
CA LYS A 105 -4.84 -11.85 -18.93
C LYS A 105 -4.01 -11.36 -20.11
N ILE A 106 -3.33 -10.20 -19.97
CA ILE A 106 -2.46 -9.66 -21.02
C ILE A 106 -1.28 -10.60 -21.32
N ALA A 107 -0.67 -11.20 -20.29
CA ALA A 107 0.39 -12.19 -20.47
C ALA A 107 -0.09 -13.41 -21.28
N GLN A 108 -1.32 -13.87 -21.04
CA GLN A 108 -1.92 -14.98 -21.78
C GLN A 108 -2.28 -14.61 -23.23
N GLU A 109 -2.65 -13.37 -23.49
CA GLU A 109 -2.95 -12.86 -24.84
C GLU A 109 -1.66 -12.58 -25.67
N GLY A 110 -0.51 -12.42 -24.98
CA GLY A 110 0.82 -12.35 -25.61
C GLY A 110 1.16 -11.06 -26.35
N ASN A 111 0.44 -9.95 -26.11
CA ASN A 111 0.72 -8.66 -26.73
C ASN A 111 0.37 -7.46 -25.83
N PRO A 112 1.24 -7.09 -24.90
CA PRO A 112 0.99 -5.95 -24.01
C PRO A 112 1.18 -4.58 -24.71
N GLY A 113 1.66 -4.54 -25.95
CA GLY A 113 2.13 -3.32 -26.59
C GLY A 113 3.52 -2.95 -26.05
N GLY A 114 3.65 -1.98 -25.16
CA GLY A 114 4.88 -1.73 -24.37
C GLY A 114 4.99 -2.70 -23.20
N THR A 115 6.12 -2.70 -22.52
CA THR A 115 6.33 -3.52 -21.31
C THR A 115 5.30 -3.17 -20.23
N LEU A 116 4.62 -4.19 -19.68
CA LEU A 116 3.70 -4.05 -18.58
C LEU A 116 4.33 -4.65 -17.32
N ALA A 117 4.42 -3.86 -16.25
CA ALA A 117 4.82 -4.33 -14.93
C ALA A 117 3.63 -4.29 -13.97
N PHE A 118 3.40 -5.37 -13.25
CA PHE A 118 2.55 -5.39 -12.06
C PHE A 118 3.46 -5.42 -10.82
N VAL A 119 3.21 -4.54 -9.88
CA VAL A 119 3.99 -4.42 -8.64
C VAL A 119 3.06 -4.59 -7.44
N GLY A 120 3.29 -5.66 -6.68
CA GLY A 120 2.71 -5.84 -5.36
C GLY A 120 3.66 -5.24 -4.31
N MET A 121 3.40 -4.00 -3.91
CA MET A 121 4.28 -3.23 -3.03
C MET A 121 4.05 -3.58 -1.56
N ALA A 122 5.14 -3.70 -0.79
CA ALA A 122 5.09 -3.84 0.66
C ALA A 122 5.05 -2.48 1.35
N ASP A 123 4.58 -2.45 2.62
CA ASP A 123 4.80 -1.37 3.58
C ASP A 123 4.18 0.00 3.23
N GLU A 124 3.14 0.06 2.42
CA GLU A 124 2.50 1.33 2.08
C GLU A 124 1.88 1.98 3.33
N GLU A 125 1.09 1.22 4.08
CA GLU A 125 0.33 1.63 5.27
C GLU A 125 1.22 2.15 6.42
N ALA A 126 2.52 1.81 6.40
CA ALA A 126 3.52 2.30 7.35
C ALA A 126 4.50 3.30 6.74
N ARG A 127 4.08 4.10 5.78
CA ARG A 127 4.84 5.18 5.12
C ARG A 127 5.84 4.72 4.05
N GLY A 128 5.77 3.49 3.61
CA GLY A 128 6.53 2.97 2.48
C GLY A 128 8.05 2.90 2.66
N GLY A 129 8.55 2.96 3.89
CA GLY A 129 9.99 2.93 4.16
C GLY A 129 10.66 1.64 3.72
N LEU A 130 9.97 0.50 3.95
CA LEU A 130 10.40 -0.84 3.56
C LEU A 130 9.80 -1.29 2.21
N GLY A 131 9.00 -0.45 1.57
CA GLY A 131 8.38 -0.67 0.27
C GLY A 131 8.91 0.30 -0.78
N VAL A 132 8.10 1.31 -1.14
CA VAL A 132 8.37 2.23 -2.25
C VAL A 132 9.70 2.97 -2.12
N LYS A 133 10.07 3.38 -0.90
CA LYS A 133 11.36 4.04 -0.66
C LYS A 133 12.53 3.09 -0.90
N PHE A 134 12.48 1.88 -0.33
CA PHE A 134 13.48 0.85 -0.56
C PHE A 134 13.62 0.54 -2.06
N MET A 135 12.51 0.35 -2.77
CA MET A 135 12.52 0.09 -4.21
C MET A 135 13.13 1.23 -5.00
N SER A 136 12.76 2.48 -4.71
CA SER A 136 13.27 3.65 -5.44
C SER A 136 14.76 3.94 -5.19
N GLU A 137 15.27 3.61 -4.01
CA GLU A 137 16.67 3.88 -3.63
C GLU A 137 17.60 2.71 -3.99
N GLN A 138 17.17 1.47 -3.84
CA GLN A 138 18.03 0.29 -3.99
C GLN A 138 17.78 -0.46 -5.31
N HIS A 139 16.59 -0.34 -5.89
CA HIS A 139 16.18 -1.05 -7.09
C HIS A 139 15.42 -0.14 -8.07
N PRO A 140 16.00 1.05 -8.44
CA PRO A 140 15.29 2.05 -9.25
C PRO A 140 14.89 1.54 -10.63
N ASP A 141 15.61 0.53 -11.15
CA ASP A 141 15.40 -0.05 -12.48
C ASP A 141 14.52 -1.30 -12.46
N ALA A 142 13.94 -1.67 -11.31
CA ALA A 142 13.12 -2.88 -11.20
C ALA A 142 11.84 -2.81 -12.05
N PHE A 143 11.33 -1.63 -12.29
CA PHE A 143 10.19 -1.32 -13.17
C PHE A 143 10.19 0.17 -13.53
N SER A 144 9.35 0.57 -14.49
CA SER A 144 9.27 1.98 -14.90
C SER A 144 8.40 2.79 -13.93
N TRP A 145 8.96 3.88 -13.42
CA TRP A 145 8.26 4.86 -12.60
C TRP A 145 7.52 5.94 -13.41
N LYS A 146 7.71 5.97 -14.73
CA LYS A 146 7.24 7.05 -15.60
C LYS A 146 5.72 7.07 -15.75
N ASN A 147 5.15 5.90 -16.09
CA ASN A 147 3.71 5.74 -16.26
C ASN A 147 3.25 4.71 -15.24
N CYS A 148 2.73 5.18 -14.12
CA CYS A 148 2.31 4.32 -13.02
C CYS A 148 0.85 4.61 -12.67
N LEU A 149 0.04 3.54 -12.63
CA LEU A 149 -1.30 3.55 -12.06
C LEU A 149 -1.22 2.91 -10.67
N SER A 150 -1.70 3.63 -9.67
CA SER A 150 -1.77 3.16 -8.29
C SER A 150 -3.19 3.29 -7.76
N GLU A 151 -3.34 3.38 -6.45
CA GLU A 151 -4.60 3.63 -5.79
C GLU A 151 -5.05 5.09 -5.91
N THR A 152 -6.20 5.37 -5.35
CA THR A 152 -6.88 6.68 -5.34
C THR A 152 -7.29 7.20 -6.72
N GLY A 153 -8.54 7.38 -6.89
CA GLY A 153 -9.18 7.80 -8.14
C GLY A 153 -10.47 7.04 -8.33
N GLY A 154 -11.11 7.29 -9.42
CA GLY A 154 -12.33 6.57 -9.80
C GLY A 154 -13.51 6.78 -8.87
N SER A 155 -13.38 7.64 -7.87
CA SER A 155 -14.38 7.77 -6.85
C SER A 155 -15.57 8.60 -7.31
N HIS A 156 -16.68 8.17 -6.93
CA HIS A 156 -18.02 8.67 -6.60
C HIS A 156 -18.49 10.04 -7.17
N LEU A 157 -17.93 10.50 -8.28
CA LEU A 157 -18.48 11.65 -8.98
C LEU A 157 -19.62 11.17 -9.90
N PRO A 158 -20.89 11.55 -9.67
CA PRO A 158 -21.99 11.13 -10.53
C PRO A 158 -21.72 11.48 -11.99
N GLY A 159 -21.64 10.44 -12.85
CA GLY A 159 -21.45 10.61 -14.29
C GLY A 159 -20.03 10.98 -14.73
N ALA A 160 -19.02 10.92 -13.84
CA ALA A 160 -17.63 11.18 -14.17
C ALA A 160 -16.68 10.18 -13.48
N LEU A 161 -15.57 9.87 -14.14
CA LEU A 161 -14.46 9.13 -13.57
C LEU A 161 -13.34 10.13 -13.21
N GLY A 162 -13.05 10.25 -11.92
CA GLY A 162 -11.99 11.12 -11.42
C GLY A 162 -10.62 10.45 -11.50
N PHE A 163 -9.62 11.15 -12.01
CA PHE A 163 -8.22 10.75 -11.95
C PHE A 163 -7.43 11.73 -11.10
N ASN A 164 -6.73 11.22 -10.09
CA ASN A 164 -5.78 12.01 -9.35
C ASN A 164 -4.48 12.10 -10.17
N VAL A 165 -4.05 13.31 -10.46
CA VAL A 165 -2.82 13.58 -11.24
C VAL A 165 -1.71 14.17 -10.37
N GLY A 166 -1.92 14.25 -9.08
CA GLY A 166 -0.96 14.72 -8.09
C GLY A 166 -1.51 14.60 -6.69
N GLU A 167 -0.63 14.43 -5.72
CA GLU A 167 -0.97 14.25 -4.31
C GLU A 167 -0.23 15.23 -3.42
N LYS A 168 -0.77 15.44 -2.22
CA LYS A 168 -0.12 16.22 -1.18
C LYS A 168 1.05 15.45 -0.59
N GLY A 169 2.13 16.14 -0.28
CA GLY A 169 3.19 15.57 0.53
C GLY A 169 2.73 15.28 1.96
N ALA A 170 3.22 14.19 2.56
CA ALA A 170 3.01 13.88 3.95
C ALA A 170 4.12 14.48 4.82
N GLY A 171 3.74 15.26 5.81
CA GLY A 171 4.68 15.92 6.74
C GLY A 171 4.30 15.67 8.19
N GLN A 172 4.32 14.40 8.62
CA GLN A 172 3.99 14.07 10.01
C GLN A 172 4.97 14.72 10.99
N ARG A 173 4.44 15.24 12.09
CA ARG A 173 5.23 15.87 13.15
C ARG A 173 4.79 15.32 14.50
N ARG A 174 5.76 15.17 15.39
CA ARG A 174 5.50 14.90 16.80
C ARG A 174 5.86 16.13 17.61
N LEU A 175 4.89 16.64 18.34
CA LEU A 175 5.12 17.74 19.27
C LEU A 175 5.56 17.17 20.61
N HIS A 176 6.67 17.65 21.12
CA HIS A 176 7.12 17.40 22.49
C HIS A 176 6.96 18.69 23.26
N VAL A 177 6.04 18.68 24.22
CA VAL A 177 5.74 19.85 25.03
C VAL A 177 6.30 19.64 26.45
N HIS A 178 7.17 20.53 26.84
CA HIS A 178 7.80 20.51 28.17
C HIS A 178 7.03 21.38 29.13
N GLY A 179 6.94 20.95 30.38
CA GLY A 179 6.31 21.69 31.47
C GLY A 179 6.92 21.30 32.81
N ASP A 180 6.59 22.05 33.84
CA ASP A 180 7.05 21.78 35.18
C ASP A 180 6.25 20.64 35.84
N ALA A 181 6.95 19.77 36.55
CA ALA A 181 6.31 18.80 37.41
C ALA A 181 5.74 19.48 38.65
N GLY A 182 4.55 19.08 39.08
CA GLY A 182 3.90 19.63 40.28
C GLY A 182 2.74 18.78 40.75
N HIS A 183 2.29 19.06 41.99
CA HIS A 183 1.12 18.40 42.56
C HIS A 183 -0.15 18.97 41.92
N GLY A 184 -1.06 18.11 41.48
CA GLY A 184 -2.28 18.52 40.76
C GLY A 184 -3.21 19.45 41.54
N SER A 185 -3.18 19.43 42.92
CA SER A 185 -3.98 20.30 43.75
C SER A 185 -3.37 21.70 43.96
N THR A 186 -2.10 21.92 43.55
CA THR A 186 -1.39 23.19 43.70
C THR A 186 -0.75 23.64 42.40
N PRO A 187 -1.58 23.97 41.41
CA PRO A 187 -1.10 24.24 40.06
C PRO A 187 -0.49 25.65 39.86
N TYR A 188 -0.56 26.51 40.87
CA TYR A 188 -0.19 27.92 40.74
C TYR A 188 1.30 28.12 40.45
N GLY A 189 1.60 29.03 39.50
CA GLY A 189 2.95 29.41 39.17
C GLY A 189 3.77 28.35 38.44
N LYS A 190 3.12 27.31 37.92
CA LYS A 190 3.75 26.24 37.16
C LYS A 190 3.56 26.43 35.66
N ASP A 191 4.54 25.96 34.90
CA ASP A 191 4.48 25.92 33.47
C ASP A 191 3.82 24.61 33.00
N PHE A 192 2.56 24.70 32.53
CA PHE A 192 1.77 23.51 32.20
C PHE A 192 1.91 23.09 30.75
N ALA A 193 2.48 21.91 30.49
CA ALA A 193 2.56 21.31 29.16
C ALA A 193 1.18 21.13 28.52
N ILE A 194 0.15 20.81 29.30
CA ILE A 194 -1.21 20.61 28.76
C ILE A 194 -1.87 21.90 28.28
N LEU A 195 -1.59 23.05 28.90
CA LEU A 195 -2.08 24.32 28.39
C LEU A 195 -1.38 24.71 27.09
N LYS A 196 -0.06 24.58 27.06
CA LYS A 196 0.72 24.87 25.84
C LYS A 196 0.28 24.01 24.65
N ILE A 197 0.01 22.72 24.83
CA ILE A 197 -0.41 21.87 23.71
C ILE A 197 -1.80 22.25 23.23
N GLY A 198 -2.66 22.74 24.12
CA GLY A 198 -3.98 23.25 23.75
C GLY A 198 -3.95 24.55 22.94
N GLU A 199 -2.85 25.31 23.00
CA GLU A 199 -2.65 26.52 22.17
C GLU A 199 -2.15 26.19 20.74
N VAL A 200 -1.62 25.00 20.54
CA VAL A 200 -1.03 24.57 19.25
C VAL A 200 -1.98 23.67 18.46
N ALA A 201 -2.92 23.01 19.13
CA ALA A 201 -3.90 22.11 18.52
C ALA A 201 -5.10 22.87 17.97
#